data_f676cb42cb52bb078752cf4f67124182
#
_entry.id   f676cb42cb52bb078752cf4f67124182
#
_cell.length_a   1.000
_cell.length_b   1.000
_cell.length_c   1.000
_cell.angle_alpha   90.00
_cell.angle_beta   90.00
_cell.angle_gamma   90.00
#
_symmetry.space_group_name_H-M   'P 1'
#
loop_
_entity.id
_entity.type
_entity.pdbx_description
1 polymer ?
#
loop_
_entity_poly.entity_id
_entity_poly.type
_entity_poly.pdbx_seq_one_letter_code
_entity_poly.pdbx_strand_id
1 'polypeptide(L)'
;PHSAQVVKIEGKGEYTVTLRQARPYRVSAGAILHIDDGDLVQRGDNLVLLVFERTKTGDIIQGLPRIEELLEGRKPKEACILARKPGVCQVEYWEDNDSVDIKVIEDDGTVSEYPLLPNQNLLVTDGQRVGTAQPLTDGPANPHEILEIFFNYHVDDLGVYEASLRGLQKAQIFLVDQVQSVYQSQGIDISDKHIEVIVRQMTSKVRIDDGGDTTMLPGELVELRQVE
;
A
#
# COMPACT_ATOMS: atom_id res chain seq x y z
N PRO A 1 19.64 -18.29 -2.08
CA PRO A 1 19.69 -19.74 -2.22
C PRO A 1 18.33 -20.31 -1.90
N HIS A 2 17.69 -20.90 -2.91
CA HIS A 2 16.36 -21.50 -2.71
C HIS A 2 16.54 -22.96 -2.29
N SER A 3 15.83 -23.39 -1.25
CA SER A 3 15.78 -24.79 -0.84
C SER A 3 14.96 -25.57 -1.86
N ALA A 4 15.46 -26.72 -2.28
CA ALA A 4 14.78 -27.61 -3.22
C ALA A 4 14.95 -29.07 -2.80
N GLN A 5 13.94 -29.88 -3.04
CA GLN A 5 14.00 -31.32 -2.82
C GLN A 5 14.41 -32.02 -4.12
N VAL A 6 15.41 -32.88 -4.07
CA VAL A 6 15.75 -33.75 -5.19
C VAL A 6 14.71 -34.86 -5.31
N VAL A 7 13.96 -34.87 -6.41
CA VAL A 7 12.89 -35.87 -6.64
C VAL A 7 13.41 -37.07 -7.39
N LYS A 8 14.29 -36.85 -8.37
CA LYS A 8 14.80 -37.93 -9.24
C LYS A 8 16.18 -37.60 -9.77
N ILE A 9 17.04 -38.62 -9.86
CA ILE A 9 18.33 -38.55 -10.52
C ILE A 9 18.38 -39.66 -11.57
N GLU A 10 18.56 -39.32 -12.83
CA GLU A 10 18.65 -40.27 -13.96
C GLU A 10 19.91 -39.98 -14.77
N GLY A 11 20.56 -41.04 -15.25
CA GLY A 11 21.69 -40.95 -16.20
C GLY A 11 22.75 -42.03 -15.99
N LYS A 12 23.48 -42.31 -17.04
CA LYS A 12 24.70 -43.12 -17.05
C LYS A 12 25.80 -42.32 -17.76
N GLY A 13 26.53 -41.49 -16.98
CA GLY A 13 27.59 -40.62 -17.52
C GLY A 13 27.25 -39.13 -17.41
N GLU A 14 26.17 -38.69 -18.01
CA GLU A 14 25.52 -37.40 -17.69
C GLU A 14 24.33 -37.66 -16.82
N TYR A 15 24.13 -36.85 -15.75
CA TYR A 15 23.03 -37.02 -14.80
C TYR A 15 22.04 -35.87 -14.94
N THR A 16 20.76 -36.21 -15.12
CA THR A 16 19.64 -35.26 -15.03
C THR A 16 19.09 -35.31 -13.62
N VAL A 17 19.15 -34.17 -12.91
CA VAL A 17 18.62 -34.04 -11.55
C VAL A 17 17.32 -33.25 -11.60
N THR A 18 16.22 -33.90 -11.25
CA THR A 18 14.90 -33.25 -11.14
C THR A 18 14.73 -32.70 -9.73
N LEU A 19 14.56 -31.40 -9.60
CA LEU A 19 14.39 -30.70 -8.34
C LEU A 19 12.95 -30.26 -8.16
N ARG A 20 12.38 -30.48 -6.97
CA ARG A 20 11.12 -29.88 -6.53
C ARG A 20 11.47 -28.66 -5.69
N GLN A 21 11.03 -27.48 -6.12
CA GLN A 21 11.13 -26.25 -5.35
C GLN A 21 9.79 -25.93 -4.72
N ALA A 22 9.76 -25.78 -3.40
CA ALA A 22 8.57 -25.39 -2.68
C ALA A 22 8.59 -23.86 -2.43
N ARG A 23 7.45 -23.22 -2.66
CA ARG A 23 7.17 -21.84 -2.22
C ARG A 23 5.88 -21.87 -1.41
N PRO A 24 5.88 -21.39 -0.17
CA PRO A 24 4.65 -21.31 0.61
C PRO A 24 3.77 -20.16 0.05
N TYR A 25 2.52 -20.49 -0.22
CA TYR A 25 1.49 -19.50 -0.53
C TYR A 25 0.44 -19.57 0.56
N ARG A 26 0.22 -18.48 1.28
CA ARG A 26 -0.86 -18.40 2.26
C ARG A 26 -2.18 -18.14 1.54
N VAL A 27 -3.21 -18.84 1.96
CA VAL A 27 -4.55 -18.78 1.40
C VAL A 27 -5.52 -18.48 2.52
N SER A 28 -6.43 -17.52 2.32
CA SER A 28 -7.45 -17.17 3.30
C SER A 28 -8.47 -18.31 3.50
N ALA A 29 -9.03 -18.38 4.70
CA ALA A 29 -10.10 -19.32 4.99
C ALA A 29 -11.31 -19.09 4.06
N GLY A 30 -11.87 -20.17 3.48
CA GLY A 30 -12.98 -20.10 2.53
C GLY A 30 -12.57 -20.05 1.05
N ALA A 31 -11.29 -20.04 0.73
CA ALA A 31 -10.82 -20.20 -0.64
C ALA A 31 -10.97 -21.65 -1.12
N ILE A 32 -11.28 -21.84 -2.40
CA ILE A 32 -11.38 -23.14 -3.02
C ILE A 32 -10.03 -23.49 -3.65
N LEU A 33 -9.42 -24.59 -3.20
CA LEU A 33 -8.19 -25.11 -3.80
C LEU A 33 -8.52 -25.86 -5.10
N HIS A 34 -7.77 -25.56 -6.15
CA HIS A 34 -7.86 -26.25 -7.45
C HIS A 34 -6.79 -27.33 -7.62
N ILE A 35 -6.01 -27.59 -6.59
CA ILE A 35 -4.89 -28.53 -6.60
C ILE A 35 -5.00 -29.49 -5.42
N ASP A 36 -4.59 -30.72 -5.64
CA ASP A 36 -4.49 -31.76 -4.62
C ASP A 36 -3.03 -31.99 -4.20
N ASP A 37 -2.85 -32.64 -3.04
CA ASP A 37 -1.52 -32.98 -2.55
C ASP A 37 -0.80 -33.95 -3.49
N GLY A 38 0.37 -33.52 -3.97
CA GLY A 38 1.19 -34.27 -4.93
C GLY A 38 1.05 -33.82 -6.38
N ASP A 39 0.16 -32.89 -6.71
CA ASP A 39 0.03 -32.37 -8.06
C ASP A 39 1.27 -31.61 -8.53
N LEU A 40 1.57 -31.73 -9.80
CA LEU A 40 2.63 -30.95 -10.48
C LEU A 40 2.02 -29.69 -11.07
N VAL A 41 2.46 -28.56 -10.58
CA VAL A 41 1.99 -27.24 -11.05
C VAL A 41 3.05 -26.55 -11.91
N GLN A 42 2.61 -25.86 -12.95
CA GLN A 42 3.44 -25.07 -13.85
C GLN A 42 3.22 -23.57 -13.58
N ARG A 43 4.14 -22.76 -14.08
CA ARG A 43 4.00 -21.31 -14.00
C ARG A 43 2.79 -20.84 -14.80
N GLY A 44 1.81 -20.23 -14.12
CA GLY A 44 0.57 -19.75 -14.72
C GLY A 44 -0.66 -20.59 -14.37
N ASP A 45 -0.48 -21.74 -13.70
CA ASP A 45 -1.62 -22.56 -13.24
C ASP A 45 -2.37 -21.86 -12.11
N ASN A 46 -3.68 -21.95 -12.14
CA ASN A 46 -4.54 -21.44 -11.08
C ASN A 46 -4.52 -22.41 -9.90
N LEU A 47 -3.90 -22.01 -8.80
CA LEU A 47 -3.78 -22.83 -7.59
C LEU A 47 -5.01 -22.73 -6.70
N VAL A 48 -5.62 -21.54 -6.64
CA VAL A 48 -6.68 -21.20 -5.71
C VAL A 48 -7.70 -20.31 -6.38
N LEU A 49 -8.99 -20.59 -6.16
CA LEU A 49 -10.08 -19.69 -6.49
C LEU A 49 -10.52 -18.95 -5.22
N LEU A 50 -10.30 -17.64 -5.18
CA LEU A 50 -10.86 -16.78 -4.16
C LEU A 50 -12.28 -16.41 -4.59
N VAL A 51 -13.29 -16.99 -3.94
CA VAL A 51 -14.69 -16.62 -4.15
C VAL A 51 -14.99 -15.43 -3.26
N PHE A 52 -14.92 -14.24 -3.83
CA PHE A 52 -15.50 -13.05 -3.20
C PHE A 52 -16.99 -13.01 -3.56
N GLU A 53 -17.86 -13.40 -2.66
CA GLU A 53 -19.29 -13.07 -2.78
C GLU A 53 -19.46 -11.55 -2.63
N ARG A 54 -19.27 -10.83 -3.74
CA ARG A 54 -19.70 -9.44 -3.84
C ARG A 54 -21.19 -9.42 -4.10
N THR A 55 -21.97 -9.25 -3.06
CA THR A 55 -23.36 -8.86 -3.23
C THR A 55 -23.37 -7.42 -3.81
N LYS A 56 -23.92 -7.23 -5.00
CA LYS A 56 -24.00 -5.92 -5.68
C LYS A 56 -24.57 -4.80 -4.80
N THR A 57 -25.40 -5.15 -3.82
CA THR A 57 -25.97 -4.24 -2.83
C THR A 57 -24.95 -3.78 -1.78
N GLY A 58 -23.98 -4.64 -1.42
CA GLY A 58 -22.90 -4.31 -0.49
C GLY A 58 -21.88 -3.33 -1.08
N ASP A 59 -21.61 -3.41 -2.38
CA ASP A 59 -20.64 -2.53 -3.06
C ASP A 59 -21.12 -1.05 -3.09
N ILE A 60 -22.41 -0.81 -3.27
CA ILE A 60 -22.98 0.56 -3.24
C ILE A 60 -22.91 1.14 -1.82
N ILE A 61 -23.21 0.33 -0.81
CA ILE A 61 -23.16 0.76 0.60
C ILE A 61 -21.72 0.96 1.08
N GLN A 62 -20.78 0.19 0.58
CA GLN A 62 -19.35 0.35 0.92
C GLN A 62 -18.67 1.52 0.18
N GLY A 63 -19.10 1.83 -1.04
CA GLY A 63 -18.54 2.93 -1.83
C GLY A 63 -18.83 4.31 -1.23
N LEU A 64 -20.09 4.59 -0.84
CA LEU A 64 -20.47 5.88 -0.27
C LEU A 64 -19.76 6.20 1.06
N PRO A 65 -19.69 5.30 2.06
CA PRO A 65 -18.93 5.55 3.28
C PRO A 65 -17.44 5.79 3.01
N ARG A 66 -16.87 5.17 1.99
CA ARG A 66 -15.47 5.39 1.61
C ARG A 66 -15.25 6.78 1.04
N ILE A 67 -16.17 7.27 0.19
CA ILE A 67 -16.10 8.63 -0.34
C ILE A 67 -16.23 9.66 0.80
N GLU A 68 -17.17 9.44 1.73
CA GLU A 68 -17.35 10.30 2.90
C GLU A 68 -16.08 10.34 3.75
N GLU A 69 -15.47 9.19 4.04
CA GLU A 69 -14.21 9.08 4.77
C GLU A 69 -13.06 9.85 4.09
N LEU A 70 -12.94 9.72 2.76
CA LEU A 70 -11.91 10.42 1.97
C LEU A 70 -12.13 11.93 1.95
N LEU A 71 -13.39 12.39 1.73
CA LEU A 71 -13.72 13.81 1.65
C LEU A 71 -13.69 14.51 3.02
N GLU A 72 -13.90 13.79 4.10
CA GLU A 72 -13.71 14.31 5.45
C GLU A 72 -12.26 14.21 5.96
N GLY A 73 -11.38 13.54 5.21
CA GLY A 73 -9.99 13.34 5.59
C GLY A 73 -9.83 12.51 6.87
N ARG A 74 -10.77 11.59 7.15
CA ARG A 74 -10.70 10.70 8.33
C ARG A 74 -9.58 9.69 8.17
N LYS A 75 -8.94 9.33 9.30
CA LYS A 75 -8.00 8.21 9.32
C LYS A 75 -8.77 6.89 9.22
N PRO A 76 -8.42 6.01 8.29
CA PRO A 76 -9.02 4.69 8.19
C PRO A 76 -8.78 3.87 9.45
N LYS A 77 -9.75 3.04 9.84
CA LYS A 77 -9.61 2.18 11.03
C LYS A 77 -8.57 1.08 10.84
N GLU A 78 -8.50 0.53 9.63
CA GLU A 78 -7.57 -0.53 9.23
C GLU A 78 -6.76 -0.04 8.04
N ALA A 79 -5.89 0.96 8.28
CA ALA A 79 -5.04 1.52 7.24
C ALA A 79 -3.99 0.50 6.77
N CYS A 80 -3.71 0.48 5.46
CA CYS A 80 -2.58 -0.27 4.92
C CYS A 80 -1.26 0.34 5.42
N ILE A 81 -0.24 -0.49 5.46
CA ILE A 81 1.13 -0.07 5.75
C ILE A 81 1.77 0.46 4.46
N LEU A 82 2.33 1.65 4.52
CA LEU A 82 2.99 2.30 3.40
C LEU A 82 4.51 2.28 3.56
N ALA A 83 5.24 2.03 2.47
CA ALA A 83 6.70 2.14 2.45
C ALA A 83 7.15 3.60 2.62
N ARG A 84 8.01 3.89 3.58
CA ARG A 84 8.49 5.25 3.86
C ARG A 84 9.46 5.75 2.79
N LYS A 85 10.36 4.89 2.33
CA LYS A 85 11.35 5.19 1.29
C LYS A 85 11.41 4.05 0.26
N PRO A 86 11.95 4.32 -0.94
CA PRO A 86 12.11 3.30 -1.94
C PRO A 86 13.21 2.31 -1.53
N GLY A 87 13.03 1.03 -1.88
CA GLY A 87 13.97 0.00 -1.52
C GLY A 87 13.55 -1.39 -1.99
N VAL A 88 14.18 -2.41 -1.44
CA VAL A 88 13.88 -3.81 -1.71
C VAL A 88 13.23 -4.43 -0.48
N CYS A 89 12.07 -5.03 -0.69
CA CYS A 89 11.29 -5.67 0.37
C CYS A 89 11.88 -7.06 0.70
N GLN A 90 12.04 -7.34 1.99
CA GLN A 90 12.32 -8.68 2.53
C GLN A 90 11.17 -9.10 3.44
N VAL A 91 10.69 -10.32 3.25
CA VAL A 91 9.57 -10.87 4.02
C VAL A 91 10.10 -12.03 4.86
N GLU A 92 10.11 -11.86 6.17
CA GLU A 92 10.50 -12.90 7.13
C GLU A 92 9.25 -13.54 7.75
N TYR A 93 9.16 -14.86 7.66
CA TYR A 93 8.08 -15.64 8.25
C TYR A 93 8.57 -16.31 9.54
N TRP A 94 7.89 -16.06 10.63
CA TRP A 94 8.19 -16.67 11.94
C TRP A 94 7.24 -17.83 12.19
N GLU A 95 7.76 -19.05 12.21
CA GLU A 95 6.97 -20.28 12.42
C GLU A 95 6.37 -20.37 13.83
N ASP A 96 7.03 -19.78 14.84
CA ASP A 96 6.62 -19.92 16.25
C ASP A 96 5.36 -19.12 16.61
N ASN A 97 5.09 -18.00 15.95
CA ASN A 97 3.99 -17.07 16.31
C ASN A 97 3.03 -16.76 15.14
N ASP A 98 3.17 -17.40 13.99
CA ASP A 98 2.39 -17.09 12.78
C ASP A 98 2.48 -15.60 12.36
N SER A 99 3.54 -14.93 12.83
CA SER A 99 3.81 -13.52 12.52
C SER A 99 4.68 -13.38 11.28
N VAL A 100 4.46 -12.30 10.56
CA VAL A 100 5.22 -11.94 9.36
C VAL A 100 5.78 -10.55 9.58
N ASP A 101 7.09 -10.40 9.45
CA ASP A 101 7.75 -9.11 9.50
C ASP A 101 8.17 -8.70 8.09
N ILE A 102 7.85 -7.46 7.75
CA ILE A 102 8.25 -6.86 6.49
C ILE A 102 9.43 -5.93 6.79
N LYS A 103 10.55 -6.16 6.11
CA LYS A 103 11.71 -5.28 6.14
C LYS A 103 11.90 -4.69 4.76
N VAL A 104 12.12 -3.39 4.70
CA VAL A 104 12.49 -2.71 3.46
C VAL A 104 13.93 -2.25 3.61
N ILE A 105 14.81 -2.78 2.77
CA ILE A 105 16.17 -2.28 2.64
C ILE A 105 16.12 -1.10 1.70
N GLU A 106 16.22 0.10 2.27
CA GLU A 106 16.18 1.37 1.56
C GLU A 106 17.40 1.55 0.65
N ASP A 107 17.28 2.39 -0.37
CA ASP A 107 18.37 2.64 -1.34
C ASP A 107 19.61 3.28 -0.66
N ASP A 108 19.45 3.89 0.51
CA ASP A 108 20.54 4.43 1.35
C ASP A 108 21.20 3.38 2.27
N GLY A 109 20.72 2.12 2.24
CA GLY A 109 21.20 1.01 3.05
C GLY A 109 20.57 0.91 4.44
N THR A 110 19.66 1.80 4.79
CA THR A 110 18.88 1.73 6.04
C THR A 110 17.83 0.61 5.95
N VAL A 111 17.57 -0.08 7.05
CA VAL A 111 16.55 -1.12 7.12
C VAL A 111 15.37 -0.58 7.92
N SER A 112 14.22 -0.45 7.27
CA SER A 112 12.95 -0.08 7.91
C SER A 112 12.13 -1.33 8.15
N GLU A 113 11.69 -1.54 9.40
CA GLU A 113 10.85 -2.66 9.80
C GLU A 113 9.40 -2.22 9.89
N TYR A 114 8.50 -3.07 9.36
CA TYR A 114 7.05 -2.84 9.35
C TYR A 114 6.36 -4.07 9.95
N PRO A 115 5.88 -3.98 11.21
CA PRO A 115 5.15 -5.08 11.82
C PRO A 115 3.79 -5.28 11.13
N LEU A 116 3.52 -6.51 10.72
CA LEU A 116 2.24 -6.87 10.12
C LEU A 116 1.18 -7.10 11.21
N LEU A 117 0.02 -6.49 11.07
CA LEU A 117 -1.12 -6.75 11.94
C LEU A 117 -1.78 -8.10 11.58
N PRO A 118 -2.36 -8.84 12.56
CA PRO A 118 -2.85 -10.20 12.34
C PRO A 118 -3.89 -10.37 11.23
N ASN A 119 -4.59 -9.30 10.86
CA ASN A 119 -5.68 -9.34 9.86
C ASN A 119 -5.31 -8.70 8.51
N GLN A 120 -4.04 -8.35 8.30
CA GLN A 120 -3.59 -7.73 7.06
C GLN A 120 -2.95 -8.74 6.12
N ASN A 121 -3.26 -8.64 4.83
CA ASN A 121 -2.64 -9.45 3.79
C ASN A 121 -1.50 -8.68 3.14
N LEU A 122 -0.42 -9.40 2.82
CA LEU A 122 0.72 -8.86 2.09
C LEU A 122 0.38 -8.65 0.62
N LEU A 123 0.70 -7.46 0.10
CA LEU A 123 0.64 -7.16 -1.34
C LEU A 123 1.99 -7.30 -2.02
N VAL A 124 3.07 -7.37 -1.26
CA VAL A 124 4.44 -7.44 -1.77
C VAL A 124 5.04 -8.83 -1.58
N THR A 125 5.97 -9.19 -2.46
CA THR A 125 6.71 -10.45 -2.40
C THR A 125 8.15 -10.20 -1.97
N ASP A 126 8.80 -11.24 -1.42
CA ASP A 126 10.21 -11.18 -1.06
C ASP A 126 11.09 -10.83 -2.27
N GLY A 127 12.01 -9.89 -2.10
CA GLY A 127 12.87 -9.37 -3.16
C GLY A 127 12.21 -8.37 -4.11
N GLN A 128 10.95 -7.99 -3.89
CA GLN A 128 10.26 -7.00 -4.72
C GLN A 128 10.77 -5.59 -4.42
N ARG A 129 11.03 -4.81 -5.46
CA ARG A 129 11.33 -3.37 -5.32
C ARG A 129 10.04 -2.60 -5.06
N VAL A 130 10.06 -1.75 -4.05
CA VAL A 130 8.96 -0.88 -3.65
C VAL A 130 9.35 0.58 -3.77
N GLY A 131 8.38 1.43 -4.12
CA GLY A 131 8.56 2.87 -4.21
C GLY A 131 8.09 3.60 -2.95
N THR A 132 8.34 4.91 -2.89
CA THR A 132 7.87 5.79 -1.80
C THR A 132 6.34 5.78 -1.72
N ALA A 133 5.79 5.62 -0.52
CA ALA A 133 4.35 5.53 -0.24
C ALA A 133 3.63 4.39 -0.98
N GLN A 134 4.35 3.36 -1.43
CA GLN A 134 3.73 2.18 -1.99
C GLN A 134 3.10 1.33 -0.89
N PRO A 135 1.84 0.85 -1.05
CA PRO A 135 1.21 -0.03 -0.07
C PRO A 135 1.92 -1.39 -0.02
N LEU A 136 2.29 -1.80 1.18
CA LEU A 136 2.90 -3.10 1.49
C LEU A 136 1.84 -4.14 1.86
N THR A 137 0.72 -3.67 2.43
CA THR A 137 -0.40 -4.50 2.85
C THR A 137 -1.70 -4.04 2.20
N ASP A 138 -2.71 -4.89 2.22
CA ASP A 138 -4.06 -4.55 1.83
C ASP A 138 -4.70 -3.53 2.80
N GLY A 139 -5.78 -2.91 2.36
CA GLY A 139 -6.52 -1.92 3.14
C GLY A 139 -6.47 -0.52 2.52
N PRO A 140 -7.23 0.40 3.09
CA PRO A 140 -7.28 1.77 2.65
C PRO A 140 -6.05 2.56 3.09
N ALA A 141 -5.40 3.28 2.18
CA ALA A 141 -4.29 4.16 2.54
C ALA A 141 -4.78 5.44 3.22
N ASN A 142 -3.98 5.94 4.15
CA ASN A 142 -4.25 7.17 4.87
C ASN A 142 -3.67 8.37 4.12
N PRO A 143 -4.48 9.36 3.68
CA PRO A 143 -3.99 10.54 2.96
C PRO A 143 -2.97 11.37 3.73
N HIS A 144 -3.13 11.45 5.07
CA HIS A 144 -2.19 12.19 5.93
C HIS A 144 -0.81 11.53 5.97
N GLU A 145 -0.76 10.21 6.01
CA GLU A 145 0.48 9.45 6.01
C GLU A 145 1.21 9.58 4.67
N ILE A 146 0.47 9.59 3.56
CA ILE A 146 1.05 9.85 2.23
C ILE A 146 1.73 11.22 2.18
N LEU A 147 1.05 12.27 2.68
CA LEU A 147 1.62 13.60 2.76
C LEU A 147 2.91 13.61 3.58
N GLU A 148 2.88 13.01 4.78
CA GLU A 148 4.02 12.95 5.70
C GLU A 148 5.21 12.18 5.11
N ILE A 149 4.96 11.04 4.47
CA ILE A 149 6.01 10.24 3.81
C ILE A 149 6.70 11.04 2.71
N PHE A 150 5.93 11.68 1.82
CA PHE A 150 6.52 12.48 0.74
C PHE A 150 7.19 13.75 1.24
N PHE A 151 6.69 14.36 2.30
CA PHE A 151 7.36 15.47 2.96
C PHE A 151 8.74 15.04 3.49
N ASN A 152 8.76 13.99 4.32
CA ASN A 152 10.00 13.48 4.92
C ASN A 152 11.00 12.96 3.86
N TYR A 153 10.52 12.43 2.75
CA TYR A 153 11.38 11.97 1.66
C TYR A 153 12.09 13.11 0.93
N HIS A 154 11.46 14.29 0.85
CA HIS A 154 11.98 15.43 0.08
C HIS A 154 12.55 16.56 0.92
N VAL A 155 12.35 16.56 2.25
CA VAL A 155 12.71 17.70 3.10
C VAL A 155 14.22 18.01 3.10
N ASP A 156 15.04 16.96 3.07
CA ASP A 156 16.50 17.09 3.09
C ASP A 156 17.06 17.66 1.77
N ASP A 157 16.42 17.32 0.64
CA ASP A 157 16.89 17.74 -0.69
C ASP A 157 16.33 19.10 -1.13
N LEU A 158 15.04 19.35 -0.86
CA LEU A 158 14.31 20.51 -1.41
C LEU A 158 14.02 21.61 -0.38
N GLY A 159 14.23 21.31 0.91
CA GLY A 159 13.82 22.19 2.00
C GLY A 159 12.33 22.07 2.35
N VAL A 160 11.96 22.66 3.50
CA VAL A 160 10.65 22.47 4.14
C VAL A 160 9.48 22.88 3.25
N TYR A 161 9.60 24.06 2.60
CA TYR A 161 8.51 24.61 1.80
C TYR A 161 8.22 23.78 0.56
N GLU A 162 9.22 23.52 -0.26
CA GLU A 162 9.05 22.75 -1.52
C GLU A 162 8.67 21.30 -1.22
N ALA A 163 9.22 20.69 -0.17
CA ALA A 163 8.84 19.34 0.28
C ALA A 163 7.36 19.28 0.71
N SER A 164 6.86 20.31 1.41
CA SER A 164 5.45 20.42 1.80
C SER A 164 4.54 20.50 0.60
N LEU A 165 4.88 21.31 -0.40
CA LEU A 165 4.11 21.40 -1.65
C LEU A 165 4.09 20.07 -2.41
N ARG A 166 5.22 19.37 -2.48
CA ARG A 166 5.31 18.05 -3.11
C ARG A 166 4.46 17.01 -2.38
N GLY A 167 4.54 16.97 -1.06
CA GLY A 167 3.71 16.10 -0.23
C GLY A 167 2.23 16.37 -0.44
N LEU A 168 1.84 17.64 -0.43
CA LEU A 168 0.46 18.07 -0.65
C LEU A 168 -0.06 17.66 -2.04
N GLN A 169 0.72 17.90 -3.10
CA GLN A 169 0.37 17.49 -4.47
C GLN A 169 0.14 15.98 -4.58
N LYS A 170 1.00 15.17 -3.94
CA LYS A 170 0.85 13.71 -3.92
C LYS A 170 -0.40 13.26 -3.19
N ALA A 171 -0.71 13.88 -2.04
CA ALA A 171 -1.94 13.61 -1.32
C ALA A 171 -3.19 14.02 -2.12
N GLN A 172 -3.15 15.14 -2.84
CA GLN A 172 -4.24 15.58 -3.72
C GLN A 172 -4.50 14.58 -4.86
N ILE A 173 -3.44 14.16 -5.56
CA ILE A 173 -3.54 13.16 -6.64
C ILE A 173 -4.14 11.87 -6.08
N PHE A 174 -3.62 11.39 -4.95
CA PHE A 174 -4.14 10.19 -4.29
C PHE A 174 -5.64 10.30 -3.97
N LEU A 175 -6.10 11.42 -3.42
CA LEU A 175 -7.52 11.65 -3.12
C LEU A 175 -8.39 11.60 -4.38
N VAL A 176 -7.97 12.26 -5.47
CA VAL A 176 -8.68 12.23 -6.75
C VAL A 176 -8.78 10.81 -7.28
N ASP A 177 -7.65 10.08 -7.33
CA ASP A 177 -7.59 8.71 -7.84
C ASP A 177 -8.48 7.76 -7.01
N GLN A 178 -8.47 7.89 -5.68
CA GLN A 178 -9.29 7.05 -4.80
C GLN A 178 -10.79 7.33 -4.97
N VAL A 179 -11.21 8.59 -5.03
CA VAL A 179 -12.61 8.95 -5.24
C VAL A 179 -13.06 8.48 -6.63
N GLN A 180 -12.23 8.68 -7.64
CA GLN A 180 -12.50 8.26 -9.03
C GLN A 180 -12.64 6.73 -9.12
N SER A 181 -11.74 5.99 -8.46
CA SER A 181 -11.78 4.52 -8.40
C SER A 181 -13.10 4.01 -7.81
N VAL A 182 -13.61 4.66 -6.75
CA VAL A 182 -14.89 4.29 -6.15
C VAL A 182 -16.05 4.51 -7.12
N TYR A 183 -16.10 5.66 -7.82
CA TYR A 183 -17.13 5.93 -8.80
C TYR A 183 -17.06 4.98 -10.00
N GLN A 184 -15.86 4.71 -10.51
CA GLN A 184 -15.65 3.77 -11.61
C GLN A 184 -16.07 2.34 -11.24
N SER A 185 -15.81 1.90 -9.99
CA SER A 185 -16.25 0.58 -9.50
C SER A 185 -17.78 0.43 -9.52
N GLN A 186 -18.51 1.55 -9.44
CA GLN A 186 -19.96 1.60 -9.51
C GLN A 186 -20.50 1.84 -10.96
N GLY A 187 -19.61 1.91 -11.95
CA GLY A 187 -19.96 2.17 -13.33
C GLY A 187 -20.35 3.63 -13.61
N ILE A 188 -19.96 4.56 -12.73
CA ILE A 188 -20.24 5.98 -12.89
C ILE A 188 -18.97 6.63 -13.45
N ASP A 189 -19.10 7.31 -14.60
CA ASP A 189 -18.02 8.06 -15.23
C ASP A 189 -18.18 9.55 -14.89
N ILE A 190 -17.25 10.06 -14.08
CA ILE A 190 -17.19 11.45 -13.64
C ILE A 190 -15.86 12.03 -14.10
N SER A 191 -15.87 13.23 -14.66
CA SER A 191 -14.63 13.92 -15.02
C SER A 191 -13.86 14.36 -13.78
N ASP A 192 -12.55 14.09 -13.74
CA ASP A 192 -11.62 14.35 -12.63
C ASP A 192 -11.67 15.79 -12.13
N LYS A 193 -11.86 16.76 -13.05
CA LYS A 193 -11.93 18.19 -12.72
C LYS A 193 -12.98 18.54 -11.65
N HIS A 194 -14.08 17.79 -11.55
CA HIS A 194 -15.10 18.03 -10.53
C HIS A 194 -14.63 17.60 -9.15
N ILE A 195 -13.87 16.48 -9.08
CA ILE A 195 -13.26 15.98 -7.87
C ILE A 195 -12.10 16.87 -7.47
N GLU A 196 -11.27 17.27 -8.43
CA GLU A 196 -10.12 18.17 -8.21
C GLU A 196 -10.52 19.49 -7.56
N VAL A 197 -11.64 20.08 -7.95
CA VAL A 197 -12.16 21.34 -7.34
C VAL A 197 -12.45 21.12 -5.85
N ILE A 198 -13.05 19.97 -5.49
CA ILE A 198 -13.36 19.64 -4.09
C ILE A 198 -12.05 19.42 -3.31
N VAL A 199 -11.15 18.61 -3.84
CA VAL A 199 -9.85 18.31 -3.21
C VAL A 199 -9.01 19.56 -3.03
N ARG A 200 -9.00 20.46 -4.04
CA ARG A 200 -8.34 21.77 -3.93
C ARG A 200 -8.91 22.59 -2.77
N GLN A 201 -10.24 22.61 -2.60
CA GLN A 201 -10.86 23.33 -1.52
C GLN A 201 -10.54 22.71 -0.15
N MET A 202 -10.48 21.38 -0.05
CA MET A 202 -10.09 20.67 1.17
C MET A 202 -8.68 21.01 1.62
N THR A 203 -7.77 21.20 0.67
CA THR A 203 -6.34 21.43 0.91
C THR A 203 -5.93 22.91 0.82
N SER A 204 -6.90 23.83 0.78
CA SER A 204 -6.65 25.27 0.64
C SER A 204 -6.18 25.94 1.92
N LYS A 205 -6.43 25.35 3.09
CA LYS A 205 -6.14 25.93 4.40
C LYS A 205 -5.18 25.06 5.19
N VAL A 206 -4.34 25.74 5.96
CA VAL A 206 -3.42 25.13 6.91
C VAL A 206 -3.68 25.68 8.31
N ARG A 207 -3.43 24.85 9.32
CA ARG A 207 -3.52 25.26 10.71
C ARG A 207 -2.14 25.74 11.16
N ILE A 208 -2.08 26.89 11.76
CA ILE A 208 -0.86 27.45 12.33
C ILE A 208 -0.58 26.74 13.66
N ASP A 209 0.57 26.11 13.78
CA ASP A 209 1.02 25.52 15.05
C ASP A 209 1.83 26.52 15.86
N ASP A 210 2.71 27.30 15.22
CA ASP A 210 3.47 28.38 15.82
C ASP A 210 3.47 29.59 14.88
N GLY A 211 3.07 30.74 15.38
CA GLY A 211 3.02 31.98 14.61
C GLY A 211 4.38 32.64 14.41
N GLY A 212 5.41 32.22 15.14
CA GLY A 212 6.74 32.85 15.10
C GLY A 212 6.68 34.35 15.26
N ASP A 213 7.36 35.08 14.38
CA ASP A 213 7.40 36.58 14.36
C ASP A 213 6.21 37.20 13.60
N THR A 214 5.20 36.40 13.21
CA THR A 214 4.01 36.87 12.48
C THR A 214 2.86 37.20 13.44
N THR A 215 1.83 37.89 12.92
CA THR A 215 0.61 38.20 13.67
C THR A 215 -0.38 37.01 13.74
N MET A 216 -0.03 35.85 13.19
CA MET A 216 -0.88 34.66 13.15
C MET A 216 -0.93 33.97 14.50
N LEU A 217 -2.12 33.53 14.92
CA LEU A 217 -2.31 32.87 16.22
C LEU A 217 -2.19 31.33 16.08
N PRO A 218 -1.57 30.65 17.06
CA PRO A 218 -1.59 29.20 17.13
C PRO A 218 -3.02 28.64 17.11
N GLY A 219 -3.25 27.65 16.23
CA GLY A 219 -4.57 27.05 16.02
C GLY A 219 -5.46 27.77 14.99
N GLU A 220 -5.04 28.92 14.47
CA GLU A 220 -5.76 29.63 13.41
C GLU A 220 -5.68 28.87 12.07
N LEU A 221 -6.80 28.86 11.30
CA LEU A 221 -6.86 28.32 9.96
C LEU A 221 -6.68 29.45 8.97
N VAL A 222 -5.55 29.45 8.26
CA VAL A 222 -5.22 30.45 7.25
C VAL A 222 -5.14 29.80 5.86
N GLU A 223 -5.33 30.60 4.82
CA GLU A 223 -5.13 30.10 3.44
C GLU A 223 -3.63 29.85 3.21
N LEU A 224 -3.32 28.75 2.52
CA LEU A 224 -1.95 28.34 2.21
C LEU A 224 -1.15 29.49 1.56
N ARG A 225 -1.80 30.29 0.71
CA ARG A 225 -1.21 31.45 0.04
C ARG A 225 -0.81 32.61 0.98
N GLN A 226 -1.32 32.63 2.21
CA GLN A 226 -0.99 33.67 3.19
C GLN A 226 0.26 33.33 4.00
N VAL A 227 0.67 32.06 3.94
CA VAL A 227 1.86 31.53 4.62
C VAL A 227 3.07 31.53 3.68
N GLU A 228 2.85 31.72 2.39
CA GLU A 228 3.88 31.96 1.38
C GLU A 228 4.47 33.38 1.55
#